data_27e6c8552803473b3664ef57e3c2ba0d
#
_entry.id   27e6c8552803473b3664ef57e3c2ba0d
#
_cell.length_a   1.000
_cell.length_b   1.000
_cell.length_c   1.000
_cell.angle_alpha   90.00
_cell.angle_beta   90.00
_cell.angle_gamma   90.00
#
_symmetry.space_group_name_H-M   'P 1'
#
loop_
_entity.id
_entity.type
_entity.pdbx_description
1 polymer ?
#
loop_
_entity_poly.entity_id
_entity_poly.type
_entity_poly.pdbx_seq_one_letter_code
_entity_poly.pdbx_strand_id
1 'polypeptide(L)'
;MIELKSKGSFDCRKELKDAILEYLGMTELEVWLSLGMIPLEYRKSYIEHIPDIVNILEPTKKKITEKELIPFYKTGYGKLYNCDCMQLLGKMKDESVDLIFADPPFNLNKEYGEGISDDLFTTAYVNWCYEWIDECIRILKPGGTFMVYNLPKWSMYYAEYLNRKLTFRSWITIDMKY
;
A
#
# COMPACT_ATOMS: atom_id res chain seq x y z
N MET A 1 -11.04 22.47 -14.88
CA MET A 1 -11.73 22.07 -13.63
C MET A 1 -12.81 21.08 -14.04
N ILE A 2 -12.65 19.81 -13.74
CA ILE A 2 -13.63 18.76 -14.08
C ILE A 2 -14.57 18.65 -12.88
N GLU A 3 -15.82 19.06 -13.07
CA GLU A 3 -16.84 19.01 -12.02
C GLU A 3 -17.43 17.60 -11.97
N LEU A 4 -17.07 16.83 -10.94
CA LEU A 4 -17.65 15.51 -10.68
C LEU A 4 -19.04 15.68 -10.09
N LYS A 5 -20.09 15.49 -10.89
CA LYS A 5 -21.46 15.49 -10.40
C LYS A 5 -21.75 14.21 -9.61
N SER A 6 -22.45 14.34 -8.48
CA SER A 6 -22.77 13.35 -7.45
C SER A 6 -23.64 12.16 -7.86
N LYS A 7 -23.74 11.81 -9.13
CA LYS A 7 -24.54 10.68 -9.67
C LYS A 7 -23.73 9.67 -10.47
N GLY A 8 -22.44 9.53 -10.21
CA GLY A 8 -21.68 8.36 -10.70
C GLY A 8 -21.58 8.20 -12.23
N SER A 9 -21.97 9.20 -13.03
CA SER A 9 -21.75 9.19 -14.46
C SER A 9 -20.59 10.12 -14.82
N PHE A 10 -19.58 9.54 -15.40
CA PHE A 10 -18.49 10.27 -16.04
C PHE A 10 -19.06 10.90 -17.30
N ASP A 11 -19.58 12.14 -17.16
CA ASP A 11 -20.22 12.87 -18.26
C ASP A 11 -19.16 13.64 -19.04
N CYS A 12 -18.30 12.91 -19.75
CA CYS A 12 -17.47 13.49 -20.80
C CYS A 12 -17.96 13.01 -22.17
N ARG A 13 -17.75 13.85 -23.20
CA ARG A 13 -18.03 13.44 -24.57
C ARG A 13 -17.25 12.14 -24.87
N LYS A 14 -17.89 11.23 -25.57
CA LYS A 14 -17.33 9.89 -25.86
C LYS A 14 -15.90 9.97 -26.39
N GLU A 15 -15.65 10.90 -27.33
CA GLU A 15 -14.32 11.09 -27.92
C GLU A 15 -13.25 11.53 -26.89
N LEU A 16 -13.61 12.36 -25.93
CA LEU A 16 -12.68 12.78 -24.86
C LEU A 16 -12.40 11.63 -23.90
N LYS A 17 -13.44 10.83 -23.60
CA LYS A 17 -13.28 9.63 -22.75
C LYS A 17 -12.34 8.64 -23.44
N ASP A 18 -12.59 8.32 -24.71
CA ASP A 18 -11.80 7.37 -25.46
C ASP A 18 -10.33 7.83 -25.58
N ALA A 19 -10.09 9.13 -25.81
CA ALA A 19 -8.75 9.71 -25.82
C ALA A 19 -8.03 9.63 -24.46
N ILE A 20 -8.76 9.81 -23.37
CA ILE A 20 -8.20 9.68 -22.01
C ILE A 20 -7.83 8.22 -21.72
N LEU A 21 -8.68 7.27 -22.07
CA LEU A 21 -8.42 5.85 -21.89
C LEU A 21 -7.21 5.39 -22.72
N GLU A 22 -7.11 5.85 -23.96
CA GLU A 22 -5.97 5.59 -24.86
C GLU A 22 -4.66 6.18 -24.29
N TYR A 23 -4.70 7.44 -23.83
CA TYR A 23 -3.54 8.10 -23.21
C TYR A 23 -3.05 7.41 -21.95
N LEU A 24 -3.98 6.93 -21.12
CA LEU A 24 -3.66 6.21 -19.88
C LEU A 24 -3.29 4.74 -20.12
N GLY A 25 -3.56 4.18 -21.32
CA GLY A 25 -3.40 2.76 -21.60
C GLY A 25 -4.30 1.88 -20.73
N MET A 26 -5.44 2.41 -20.28
CA MET A 26 -6.35 1.77 -19.32
C MET A 26 -7.73 1.57 -19.94
N THR A 27 -8.40 0.51 -19.51
CA THR A 27 -9.83 0.31 -19.80
C THR A 27 -10.69 1.21 -18.91
N GLU A 28 -11.93 1.46 -19.33
CA GLU A 28 -12.89 2.23 -18.52
C GLU A 28 -13.08 1.62 -17.12
N LEU A 29 -13.11 0.30 -17.01
CA LEU A 29 -13.24 -0.41 -15.75
C LEU A 29 -12.04 -0.20 -14.85
N GLU A 30 -10.82 -0.22 -15.37
CA GLU A 30 -9.60 0.06 -14.62
C GLU A 30 -9.58 1.48 -14.07
N VAL A 31 -10.04 2.45 -14.87
CA VAL A 31 -10.21 3.84 -14.40
C VAL A 31 -11.24 3.93 -13.27
N TRP A 32 -12.40 3.26 -13.39
CA TRP A 32 -13.41 3.24 -12.33
C TRP A 32 -12.92 2.58 -11.06
N LEU A 33 -12.16 1.49 -11.17
CA LEU A 33 -11.51 0.83 -10.04
C LEU A 33 -10.47 1.73 -9.36
N SER A 34 -9.65 2.43 -10.16
CA SER A 34 -8.60 3.33 -9.67
C SER A 34 -9.15 4.57 -8.98
N LEU A 35 -10.29 5.09 -9.44
CA LEU A 35 -10.98 6.22 -8.83
C LEU A 35 -11.80 5.84 -7.59
N GLY A 36 -11.84 4.55 -7.21
CA GLY A 36 -12.63 4.09 -6.06
C GLY A 36 -14.15 4.16 -6.28
N MET A 37 -14.60 4.31 -7.53
CA MET A 37 -16.03 4.45 -7.86
C MET A 37 -16.80 3.12 -7.79
N ILE A 38 -16.10 2.00 -7.69
CA ILE A 38 -16.69 0.68 -7.48
C ILE A 38 -16.58 0.33 -5.99
N PRO A 39 -17.70 0.12 -5.28
CA PRO A 39 -17.69 -0.31 -3.89
C PRO A 39 -16.85 -1.59 -3.70
N LEU A 40 -16.14 -1.68 -2.56
CA LEU A 40 -15.23 -2.78 -2.24
C LEU A 40 -15.88 -4.17 -2.33
N GLU A 41 -17.15 -4.27 -1.97
CA GLU A 41 -17.94 -5.50 -2.04
C GLU A 41 -18.12 -6.04 -3.45
N TYR A 42 -18.13 -5.16 -4.46
CA TYR A 42 -18.25 -5.56 -5.87
C TYR A 42 -16.89 -5.74 -6.57
N ARG A 43 -15.80 -5.24 -5.98
CA ARG A 43 -14.46 -5.34 -6.58
C ARG A 43 -14.02 -6.79 -6.78
N LYS A 44 -14.32 -7.67 -5.84
CA LYS A 44 -13.96 -9.09 -5.92
C LYS A 44 -14.62 -9.78 -7.12
N SER A 45 -15.91 -9.56 -7.33
CA SER A 45 -16.64 -10.18 -8.45
C SER A 45 -16.18 -9.66 -9.82
N TYR A 46 -15.71 -8.42 -9.91
CA TYR A 46 -15.15 -7.87 -11.15
C TYR A 46 -13.73 -8.39 -11.42
N ILE A 47 -12.91 -8.53 -10.39
CA ILE A 47 -11.54 -9.05 -10.49
C ILE A 47 -11.54 -10.51 -10.95
N GLU A 48 -12.47 -11.33 -10.46
CA GLU A 48 -12.58 -12.75 -10.84
C GLU A 48 -12.93 -12.97 -12.33
N HIS A 49 -13.45 -11.96 -13.02
CA HIS A 49 -13.84 -12.04 -14.42
C HIS A 49 -12.84 -11.41 -15.41
N ILE A 50 -11.73 -10.85 -14.94
CA ILE A 50 -10.70 -10.23 -15.77
C ILE A 50 -9.35 -10.88 -15.48
N PRO A 51 -8.98 -11.95 -16.21
CA PRO A 51 -7.77 -12.75 -15.95
C PRO A 51 -6.47 -11.94 -15.89
N ASP A 52 -6.37 -10.84 -16.64
CA ASP A 52 -5.16 -10.01 -16.73
C ASP A 52 -5.02 -9.07 -15.52
N ILE A 53 -6.11 -8.67 -14.87
CA ILE A 53 -6.06 -7.86 -13.63
C ILE A 53 -5.67 -8.72 -12.42
N VAL A 54 -6.02 -10.00 -12.41
CA VAL A 54 -5.60 -10.93 -11.35
C VAL A 54 -4.07 -11.01 -11.28
N ASN A 55 -3.39 -11.00 -12.43
CA ASN A 55 -1.92 -11.02 -12.48
C ASN A 55 -1.27 -9.69 -12.04
N ILE A 56 -2.00 -8.57 -12.11
CA ILE A 56 -1.54 -7.24 -11.67
C ILE A 56 -1.82 -7.02 -10.18
N LEU A 57 -2.90 -7.62 -9.65
CA LEU A 57 -3.37 -7.43 -8.27
C LEU A 57 -3.02 -8.59 -7.32
N GLU A 58 -2.71 -9.77 -7.84
CA GLU A 58 -2.05 -10.77 -7.04
C GLU A 58 -0.55 -10.42 -6.97
N PRO A 59 -0.06 -9.94 -5.81
CA PRO A 59 1.36 -9.94 -5.60
C PRO A 59 1.80 -11.37 -5.84
N THR A 60 2.66 -11.57 -6.84
CA THR A 60 3.32 -12.86 -7.03
C THR A 60 3.78 -13.28 -5.65
N LYS A 61 3.09 -14.25 -5.02
CA LYS A 61 3.60 -14.94 -3.84
C LYS A 61 4.91 -15.56 -4.30
N LYS A 62 5.97 -14.77 -4.28
CA LYS A 62 7.33 -15.28 -4.41
C LYS A 62 7.38 -16.38 -3.37
N LYS A 63 7.47 -17.64 -3.82
CA LYS A 63 7.77 -18.74 -2.92
C LYS A 63 8.98 -18.30 -2.12
N ILE A 64 8.72 -17.93 -0.87
CA ILE A 64 9.75 -17.59 0.10
C ILE A 64 10.47 -18.91 0.29
N THR A 65 11.59 -19.08 -0.41
CA THR A 65 12.52 -20.16 -0.09
C THR A 65 12.87 -19.96 1.36
N GLU A 66 12.74 -21.00 2.18
CA GLU A 66 13.05 -21.00 3.63
C GLU A 66 14.55 -20.74 3.86
N LYS A 67 15.03 -19.60 3.40
CA LYS A 67 16.37 -19.13 3.76
C LYS A 67 16.28 -18.61 5.19
N GLU A 68 17.04 -19.20 6.08
CA GLU A 68 17.18 -18.72 7.45
C GLU A 68 17.57 -17.23 7.40
N LEU A 69 16.74 -16.35 8.04
CA LEU A 69 17.02 -14.92 8.08
C LEU A 69 18.14 -14.66 9.08
N ILE A 70 19.34 -14.46 8.55
CA ILE A 70 20.52 -14.14 9.35
C ILE A 70 20.56 -12.62 9.54
N PRO A 71 20.65 -12.12 10.81
CA PRO A 71 20.83 -10.70 11.04
C PRO A 71 22.12 -10.18 10.39
N PHE A 72 22.01 -9.07 9.68
CA PHE A 72 23.19 -8.34 9.16
C PHE A 72 24.09 -7.86 10.30
N TYR A 73 23.49 -7.43 11.40
CA TYR A 73 24.18 -7.02 12.60
C TYR A 73 23.38 -7.37 13.85
N LYS A 74 24.06 -7.74 14.94
CA LYS A 74 23.43 -8.14 16.22
C LYS A 74 24.20 -7.56 17.40
N THR A 75 23.43 -7.05 18.36
CA THR A 75 23.93 -6.63 19.68
C THR A 75 23.20 -7.38 20.80
N GLY A 76 23.53 -7.10 22.05
CA GLY A 76 22.75 -7.56 23.21
C GLY A 76 21.33 -6.96 23.28
N TYR A 77 21.10 -5.86 22.56
CA TYR A 77 19.84 -5.10 22.64
C TYR A 77 19.01 -5.14 21.36
N GLY A 78 19.54 -5.66 20.24
CA GLY A 78 18.80 -5.66 18.99
C GLY A 78 19.49 -6.39 17.85
N LYS A 79 18.73 -6.53 16.78
CA LYS A 79 19.15 -7.15 15.52
C LYS A 79 18.79 -6.25 14.35
N LEU A 80 19.72 -6.07 13.41
CA LEU A 80 19.48 -5.39 12.15
C LEU A 80 19.42 -6.43 11.03
N TYR A 81 18.41 -6.33 10.19
CA TYR A 81 18.25 -7.19 9.04
C TYR A 81 18.31 -6.34 7.75
N ASN A 82 19.01 -6.85 6.75
CA ASN A 82 19.01 -6.32 5.39
C ASN A 82 18.27 -7.30 4.49
N CYS A 83 16.95 -7.19 4.46
CA CYS A 83 16.06 -8.05 3.69
C CYS A 83 14.74 -7.32 3.42
N ASP A 84 13.91 -7.90 2.56
CA ASP A 84 12.52 -7.50 2.42
C ASP A 84 11.80 -7.65 3.77
N CYS A 85 11.14 -6.57 4.22
CA CYS A 85 10.46 -6.56 5.53
C CYS A 85 9.39 -7.65 5.63
N MET A 86 8.68 -8.00 4.54
CA MET A 86 7.68 -9.05 4.53
C MET A 86 8.24 -10.43 4.88
N GLN A 87 9.52 -10.68 4.50
CA GLN A 87 10.19 -11.92 4.88
C GLN A 87 10.46 -12.00 6.38
N LEU A 88 10.80 -10.87 7.01
CA LEU A 88 11.02 -10.80 8.45
C LEU A 88 9.69 -10.84 9.20
N LEU A 89 8.74 -9.99 8.82
CA LEU A 89 7.43 -9.89 9.45
C LEU A 89 6.72 -11.26 9.45
N GLY A 90 6.70 -11.96 8.31
CA GLY A 90 6.09 -13.28 8.20
C GLY A 90 6.69 -14.38 9.11
N LYS A 91 7.90 -14.16 9.65
CA LYS A 91 8.54 -15.08 10.64
C LYS A 91 8.34 -14.64 12.09
N MET A 92 7.83 -13.44 12.32
CA MET A 92 7.56 -12.94 13.66
C MET A 92 6.24 -13.53 14.18
N LYS A 93 6.21 -13.80 15.48
CA LYS A 93 5.00 -14.29 16.13
C LYS A 93 3.95 -13.20 16.21
N ASP A 94 2.69 -13.60 16.16
CA ASP A 94 1.57 -12.71 16.47
C ASP A 94 1.76 -12.08 17.85
N GLU A 95 1.30 -10.84 18.01
CA GLU A 95 1.29 -10.13 19.29
C GLU A 95 2.64 -10.14 20.05
N SER A 96 3.75 -9.96 19.31
CA SER A 96 5.10 -10.06 19.87
C SER A 96 5.82 -8.72 20.05
N VAL A 97 5.29 -7.63 19.48
CA VAL A 97 5.95 -6.31 19.40
C VAL A 97 5.12 -5.26 20.12
N ASP A 98 5.77 -4.44 20.93
CA ASP A 98 5.12 -3.37 21.71
C ASP A 98 5.01 -2.06 20.93
N LEU A 99 5.98 -1.79 20.04
CA LEU A 99 6.05 -0.56 19.23
C LEU A 99 6.53 -0.91 17.82
N ILE A 100 5.86 -0.37 16.83
CA ILE A 100 6.30 -0.38 15.43
C ILE A 100 6.44 1.06 14.95
N PHE A 101 7.58 1.38 14.35
CA PHE A 101 7.78 2.60 13.57
C PHE A 101 8.10 2.20 12.13
N ALA A 102 7.21 2.55 11.22
CA ALA A 102 7.32 2.23 9.82
C ALA A 102 7.62 3.50 8.99
N ASP A 103 8.70 3.45 8.22
CA ASP A 103 9.13 4.49 7.27
C ASP A 103 9.31 3.84 5.89
N PRO A 104 8.20 3.58 5.16
CA PRO A 104 8.24 2.93 3.87
C PRO A 104 8.70 3.90 2.77
N PRO A 105 9.16 3.42 1.60
CA PRO A 105 9.37 4.24 0.41
C PRO A 105 8.13 5.09 0.10
N PHE A 106 8.33 6.36 -0.32
CA PHE A 106 7.24 7.33 -0.46
C PHE A 106 6.61 7.36 -1.86
N ASN A 107 7.02 6.49 -2.74
CA ASN A 107 6.55 6.45 -4.12
C ASN A 107 6.76 7.80 -4.86
N LEU A 108 7.99 8.28 -4.83
CA LEU A 108 8.43 9.55 -5.41
C LEU A 108 9.32 9.38 -6.65
N ASN A 109 9.33 8.20 -7.26
CA ASN A 109 10.22 7.86 -8.38
C ASN A 109 11.71 8.06 -8.03
N LYS A 110 12.10 7.64 -6.82
CA LYS A 110 13.50 7.66 -6.39
C LYS A 110 14.14 6.31 -6.63
N GLU A 111 15.38 6.33 -7.08
CA GLU A 111 16.20 5.13 -7.18
C GLU A 111 16.79 4.79 -5.79
N TYR A 112 16.42 3.62 -5.26
CA TYR A 112 16.95 3.08 -3.99
C TYR A 112 17.97 1.95 -4.22
N GLY A 113 18.90 2.15 -5.17
CA GLY A 113 19.88 1.13 -5.54
C GLY A 113 19.47 0.29 -6.74
N GLU A 114 20.27 -0.72 -7.08
CA GLU A 114 20.08 -1.51 -8.30
C GLU A 114 18.73 -2.27 -8.29
N GLY A 115 17.83 -1.88 -9.21
CA GLY A 115 16.60 -2.59 -9.49
C GLY A 115 15.43 -2.33 -8.52
N ILE A 116 15.55 -1.34 -7.63
CA ILE A 116 14.46 -0.94 -6.73
C ILE A 116 13.95 0.43 -7.19
N SER A 117 12.79 0.43 -7.84
CA SER A 117 12.05 1.65 -8.20
C SER A 117 10.91 1.88 -7.20
N ASP A 118 10.72 3.11 -6.74
CA ASP A 118 9.54 3.53 -5.98
C ASP A 118 8.56 4.31 -6.87
N ASP A 119 8.32 3.79 -8.07
CA ASP A 119 7.41 4.34 -9.08
C ASP A 119 6.28 3.35 -9.37
N LEU A 120 5.41 3.16 -8.39
CA LEU A 120 4.22 2.34 -8.52
C LEU A 120 3.00 3.20 -8.85
N PHE A 121 2.07 2.68 -9.65
CA PHE A 121 0.75 3.29 -9.76
C PHE A 121 0.12 3.42 -8.38
N THR A 122 -0.65 4.50 -8.15
CA THR A 122 -1.25 4.82 -6.85
C THR A 122 -1.96 3.64 -6.20
N THR A 123 -2.76 2.90 -6.96
CA THR A 123 -3.50 1.72 -6.46
C THR A 123 -2.55 0.57 -6.07
N ALA A 124 -1.53 0.30 -6.87
CA ALA A 124 -0.55 -0.73 -6.58
C ALA A 124 0.26 -0.39 -5.32
N TYR A 125 0.69 0.87 -5.18
CA TYR A 125 1.39 1.34 -4.00
C TYR A 125 0.54 1.24 -2.74
N VAL A 126 -0.72 1.67 -2.80
CA VAL A 126 -1.64 1.61 -1.65
C VAL A 126 -1.93 0.17 -1.24
N ASN A 127 -2.16 -0.73 -2.21
CA ASN A 127 -2.37 -2.15 -1.92
C ASN A 127 -1.13 -2.79 -1.28
N TRP A 128 0.06 -2.53 -1.84
CA TRP A 128 1.32 -2.96 -1.24
C TRP A 128 1.48 -2.43 0.20
N CYS A 129 1.06 -1.18 0.45
CA CYS A 129 1.09 -0.64 1.80
C CYS A 129 0.15 -1.37 2.75
N TYR A 130 -1.04 -1.74 2.30
CA TYR A 130 -1.98 -2.49 3.14
C TYR A 130 -1.45 -3.87 3.53
N GLU A 131 -0.68 -4.53 2.65
CA GLU A 131 -0.09 -5.84 2.94
C GLU A 131 0.90 -5.77 4.12
N TRP A 132 1.87 -4.86 4.08
CA TRP A 132 2.83 -4.77 5.19
C TRP A 132 2.21 -4.15 6.45
N ILE A 133 1.21 -3.28 6.33
CA ILE A 133 0.43 -2.77 7.46
C ILE A 133 -0.27 -3.92 8.18
N ASP A 134 -0.89 -4.84 7.45
CA ASP A 134 -1.58 -5.99 8.04
C ASP A 134 -0.63 -6.90 8.82
N GLU A 135 0.54 -7.17 8.27
CA GLU A 135 1.56 -7.92 8.99
C GLU A 135 2.06 -7.17 10.23
N CYS A 136 2.24 -5.86 10.15
CA CYS A 136 2.56 -5.03 11.32
C CYS A 136 1.48 -5.13 12.40
N ILE A 137 0.21 -5.05 12.02
CA ILE A 137 -0.92 -5.17 12.96
C ILE A 137 -0.96 -6.56 13.59
N ARG A 138 -0.71 -7.62 12.79
CA ARG A 138 -0.68 -9.00 13.29
C ARG A 138 0.35 -9.20 14.40
N ILE A 139 1.55 -8.64 14.23
CA ILE A 139 2.63 -8.81 15.21
C ILE A 139 2.56 -7.83 16.39
N LEU A 140 1.73 -6.78 16.28
CA LEU A 140 1.58 -5.79 17.33
C LEU A 140 0.77 -6.36 18.51
N LYS A 141 1.27 -6.22 19.72
CA LYS A 141 0.55 -6.62 20.93
C LYS A 141 -0.71 -5.79 21.16
N PRO A 142 -1.75 -6.33 21.81
CA PRO A 142 -2.83 -5.53 22.34
C PRO A 142 -2.28 -4.39 23.23
N GLY A 143 -2.70 -3.15 22.98
CA GLY A 143 -2.19 -1.96 23.64
C GLY A 143 -0.84 -1.45 23.12
N GLY A 144 -0.25 -2.11 22.14
CA GLY A 144 0.95 -1.65 21.45
C GLY A 144 0.71 -0.41 20.60
N THR A 145 1.76 0.23 20.15
CA THR A 145 1.70 1.46 19.35
C THR A 145 2.22 1.24 17.95
N PHE A 146 1.47 1.67 16.95
CA PHE A 146 1.89 1.68 15.56
C PHE A 146 2.04 3.12 15.05
N MET A 147 3.22 3.48 14.59
CA MET A 147 3.55 4.77 14.01
C MET A 147 3.96 4.59 12.56
N VAL A 148 3.35 5.36 11.67
CA VAL A 148 3.69 5.38 10.23
C VAL A 148 4.16 6.78 9.87
N TYR A 149 5.37 6.87 9.31
CA TYR A 149 5.89 8.10 8.74
C TYR A 149 5.72 8.05 7.22
N ASN A 150 5.02 9.02 6.66
CA ASN A 150 4.84 9.13 5.21
C ASN A 150 4.36 10.53 4.81
N LEU A 151 4.27 10.78 3.51
CA LEU A 151 3.71 12.02 2.99
C LEU A 151 2.21 12.14 3.27
N PRO A 152 1.69 13.35 3.49
CA PRO A 152 0.24 13.57 3.72
C PRO A 152 -0.65 12.95 2.65
N LYS A 153 -0.21 12.96 1.39
CA LYS A 153 -0.91 12.32 0.26
C LYS A 153 -1.25 10.84 0.54
N TRP A 154 -0.29 10.08 1.06
CA TRP A 154 -0.44 8.65 1.33
C TRP A 154 -1.11 8.41 2.68
N SER A 155 -0.87 9.29 3.63
CA SER A 155 -1.45 9.19 4.98
C SER A 155 -2.98 9.20 4.95
N MET A 156 -3.62 9.85 3.98
CA MET A 156 -5.08 9.83 3.81
C MET A 156 -5.62 8.41 3.55
N TYR A 157 -4.92 7.60 2.76
CA TYR A 157 -5.30 6.20 2.50
C TYR A 157 -5.09 5.33 3.73
N TYR A 158 -3.97 5.51 4.44
CA TYR A 158 -3.67 4.74 5.64
C TYR A 158 -4.60 5.07 6.79
N ALA A 159 -4.99 6.33 6.96
CA ALA A 159 -5.84 6.78 8.06
C ALA A 159 -7.18 6.03 8.07
N GLU A 160 -7.85 5.92 6.92
CA GLU A 160 -9.10 5.17 6.83
C GLU A 160 -8.87 3.68 7.12
N TYR A 161 -7.86 3.08 6.51
CA TYR A 161 -7.56 1.66 6.64
C TYR A 161 -7.20 1.28 8.08
N LEU A 162 -6.32 2.05 8.70
CA LEU A 162 -5.88 1.83 10.08
C LEU A 162 -7.01 2.06 11.08
N ASN A 163 -7.87 3.06 10.87
CA ASN A 163 -8.97 3.37 11.79
C ASN A 163 -10.05 2.28 11.86
N ARG A 164 -10.09 1.38 10.88
CA ARG A 164 -10.94 0.17 10.92
C ARG A 164 -10.36 -0.95 11.79
N LYS A 165 -9.06 -0.93 12.07
CA LYS A 165 -8.32 -2.02 12.73
C LYS A 165 -7.71 -1.61 14.06
N LEU A 166 -7.34 -0.35 14.20
CA LEU A 166 -6.66 0.22 15.36
C LEU A 166 -7.37 1.49 15.84
N THR A 167 -7.11 1.88 17.07
CA THR A 167 -7.63 3.15 17.62
C THR A 167 -6.69 4.29 17.25
N PHE A 168 -7.17 5.29 16.51
CA PHE A 168 -6.43 6.51 16.23
C PHE A 168 -6.08 7.25 17.53
N ARG A 169 -4.85 7.71 17.66
CA ARG A 169 -4.36 8.46 18.83
C ARG A 169 -4.00 9.90 18.52
N SER A 170 -3.13 10.09 17.54
CA SER A 170 -2.67 11.44 17.21
C SER A 170 -2.10 11.51 15.79
N TRP A 171 -2.11 12.72 15.24
CA TRP A 171 -1.43 13.09 14.01
C TRP A 171 -0.27 14.01 14.37
N ILE A 172 0.94 13.60 14.00
CA ILE A 172 2.16 14.36 14.28
C ILE A 172 2.65 14.95 12.96
N THR A 173 2.76 16.26 12.90
CA THR A 173 3.33 16.96 11.74
C THR A 173 4.78 17.31 12.03
N ILE A 174 5.67 16.95 11.12
CA ILE A 174 7.08 17.32 11.16
C ILE A 174 7.31 18.43 10.13
N ASP A 175 7.64 19.62 10.60
CA ASP A 175 8.03 20.73 9.75
C ASP A 175 9.53 20.62 9.44
N MET A 176 9.83 20.15 8.22
CA MET A 176 11.19 20.12 7.71
C MET A 176 11.46 21.48 7.05
N LYS A 177 11.98 22.43 7.83
CA LYS A 177 12.42 23.73 7.29
C LYS A 177 13.52 23.50 6.26
N TYR A 178 13.20 23.76 5.00
CA TYR A 178 14.16 23.87 3.90
C TYR A 178 14.66 25.29 3.79
#